data_fe2d4413a930b35e060202555d307eed
#
_entry.id   fe2d4413a930b35e060202555d307eed
#
_cell.length_a   1.000
_cell.length_b   1.000
_cell.length_c   1.000
_cell.angle_alpha   90.00
_cell.angle_beta   90.00
_cell.angle_gamma   90.00
#
_symmetry.space_group_name_H-M   'P 1'
#
loop_
_entity.id
_entity.type
_entity.pdbx_description
1 polymer ?
#
loop_
_entity_poly.entity_id
_entity_poly.type
_entity_poly.pdbx_seq_one_letter_code
_entity_poly.pdbx_strand_id
1 'polypeptide(L)'
;MKKGIICVALSILNIVLLCACGAGRFSAENSLPELVIGGAEYAPYFYTDTDEYTGIDVELATEACRRMGYRPVFVSLDLENRAKALSNGSVDCLWTCLTMDGREDEYTWAGPYLYTRRVYVVPQDSAIQSAEDLAGKKVSVQAGSTSEELMLEGQVEALNKVDTFAVYQSLGEVFMALRRGYVDAMIGHEGALKIYTEQYPGEYRYLAMDLIRSRLGVAFRKGENEELAAQLTQTLQEMTEDGTTAQILEQYGLDVEQNLYGGTE
;
A
#
# COMPACT_ATOMS: atom_id res chain seq x y z
N MET A 1 -24.79 -65.65 0.33
CA MET A 1 -23.47 -65.06 -0.01
C MET A 1 -23.50 -63.97 -1.10
N LYS A 2 -24.59 -63.75 -1.84
CA LYS A 2 -24.64 -62.71 -2.92
C LYS A 2 -25.08 -61.29 -2.48
N LYS A 3 -25.66 -61.13 -1.28
CA LYS A 3 -26.09 -59.80 -0.77
C LYS A 3 -25.00 -58.96 -0.09
N GLY A 4 -23.92 -59.58 0.40
CA GLY A 4 -22.81 -58.87 1.06
C GLY A 4 -21.82 -58.20 0.10
N ILE A 5 -21.69 -58.73 -1.12
CA ILE A 5 -20.73 -58.23 -2.12
C ILE A 5 -21.26 -56.90 -2.77
N ILE A 6 -22.56 -56.73 -2.89
CA ILE A 6 -23.17 -55.54 -3.48
C ILE A 6 -23.04 -54.31 -2.56
N CYS A 7 -23.11 -54.49 -1.23
CA CYS A 7 -22.95 -53.40 -0.27
C CYS A 7 -21.51 -52.89 -0.18
N VAL A 8 -20.51 -53.75 -0.35
CA VAL A 8 -19.08 -53.37 -0.33
C VAL A 8 -18.71 -52.60 -1.61
N ALA A 9 -19.28 -52.99 -2.76
CA ALA A 9 -19.02 -52.29 -4.03
C ALA A 9 -19.65 -50.88 -4.08
N LEU A 10 -20.83 -50.65 -3.45
CA LEU A 10 -21.42 -49.31 -3.34
C LEU A 10 -20.65 -48.39 -2.35
N SER A 11 -20.08 -48.94 -1.29
CA SER A 11 -19.28 -48.16 -0.33
C SER A 11 -17.95 -47.71 -0.91
N ILE A 12 -17.32 -48.54 -1.76
CA ILE A 12 -16.06 -48.17 -2.45
C ILE A 12 -16.32 -47.11 -3.52
N LEU A 13 -17.46 -47.16 -4.22
CA LEU A 13 -17.80 -46.14 -5.23
C LEU A 13 -18.06 -44.77 -4.61
N ASN A 14 -18.63 -44.67 -3.41
CA ASN A 14 -18.84 -43.40 -2.72
C ASN A 14 -17.53 -42.79 -2.14
N ILE A 15 -16.56 -43.63 -1.75
CA ILE A 15 -15.26 -43.14 -1.28
C ILE A 15 -14.43 -42.59 -2.44
N VAL A 16 -14.52 -43.16 -3.63
CA VAL A 16 -13.82 -42.64 -4.82
C VAL A 16 -14.43 -41.32 -5.31
N LEU A 17 -15.75 -41.10 -5.17
CA LEU A 17 -16.40 -39.82 -5.54
C LEU A 17 -16.04 -38.69 -4.57
N LEU A 18 -15.81 -38.96 -3.29
CA LEU A 18 -15.41 -37.96 -2.30
C LEU A 18 -13.92 -37.53 -2.41
N CYS A 19 -13.05 -38.44 -2.90
CA CYS A 19 -11.63 -38.09 -3.18
C CYS A 19 -11.46 -37.25 -4.46
N ALA A 20 -12.37 -37.34 -5.44
CA ALA A 20 -12.27 -36.58 -6.69
C ALA A 20 -12.56 -35.07 -6.52
N CYS A 21 -13.32 -34.67 -5.48
CA CYS A 21 -13.58 -33.24 -5.21
C CYS A 21 -12.47 -32.52 -4.45
N GLY A 22 -11.56 -33.25 -3.79
CA GLY A 22 -10.44 -32.64 -3.06
C GLY A 22 -9.17 -32.41 -3.92
N ALA A 23 -8.95 -33.24 -4.93
CA ALA A 23 -7.75 -33.14 -5.79
C ALA A 23 -7.85 -32.03 -6.85
N GLY A 24 -9.05 -31.59 -7.22
CA GLY A 24 -9.25 -30.59 -8.25
C GLY A 24 -8.94 -29.15 -7.81
N ARG A 25 -9.01 -28.84 -6.51
CA ARG A 25 -8.73 -27.49 -6.01
C ARG A 25 -7.23 -27.19 -5.89
N PHE A 26 -6.44 -28.19 -5.52
CA PHE A 26 -4.97 -28.03 -5.41
C PHE A 26 -4.27 -27.92 -6.78
N SER A 27 -4.85 -28.43 -7.85
CA SER A 27 -4.26 -28.32 -9.20
C SER A 27 -4.64 -27.02 -9.93
N ALA A 28 -5.76 -26.42 -9.59
CA ALA A 28 -6.24 -25.22 -10.30
C ALA A 28 -5.49 -23.94 -9.87
N GLU A 29 -5.11 -23.83 -8.61
CA GLU A 29 -4.43 -22.65 -8.06
C GLU A 29 -2.96 -22.55 -8.55
N ASN A 30 -2.31 -23.69 -8.80
CA ASN A 30 -0.96 -23.77 -9.39
C ASN A 30 -0.93 -23.57 -10.91
N SER A 31 -2.10 -23.41 -11.58
CA SER A 31 -2.19 -23.20 -13.03
C SER A 31 -2.55 -21.77 -13.42
N LEU A 32 -2.81 -20.89 -12.45
CA LEU A 32 -3.11 -19.49 -12.72
C LEU A 32 -1.83 -18.74 -13.14
N PRO A 33 -1.94 -17.79 -14.08
CA PRO A 33 -0.84 -16.90 -14.40
C PRO A 33 -0.42 -16.11 -13.14
N GLU A 34 0.87 -15.93 -12.97
CA GLU A 34 1.41 -15.13 -11.88
C GLU A 34 1.36 -13.66 -12.22
N LEU A 35 1.13 -12.83 -11.21
CA LEU A 35 1.38 -11.40 -11.25
C LEU A 35 2.41 -11.09 -10.17
N VAL A 36 3.63 -10.73 -10.58
CA VAL A 36 4.73 -10.39 -9.68
C VAL A 36 4.62 -8.94 -9.26
N ILE A 37 4.30 -8.73 -7.99
CA ILE A 37 3.97 -7.43 -7.39
C ILE A 37 5.13 -6.96 -6.52
N GLY A 38 5.77 -5.86 -6.90
CA GLY A 38 6.81 -5.22 -6.11
C GLY A 38 6.22 -4.24 -5.09
N GLY A 39 6.59 -4.39 -3.83
CA GLY A 39 6.22 -3.50 -2.74
C GLY A 39 7.42 -3.10 -1.90
N ALA A 40 7.41 -1.88 -1.36
CA ALA A 40 8.37 -1.44 -0.37
C ALA A 40 7.76 -1.50 1.02
N GLU A 41 8.59 -1.79 2.02
CA GLU A 41 8.16 -1.85 3.42
C GLU A 41 7.58 -0.51 3.86
N TYR A 42 6.25 -0.46 4.01
CA TYR A 42 5.49 0.76 4.32
C TYR A 42 4.15 0.43 4.98
N ALA A 43 4.18 0.07 6.27
CA ALA A 43 2.97 -0.23 7.03
C ALA A 43 2.04 1.01 7.10
N PRO A 44 0.71 0.83 7.06
CA PRO A 44 -0.09 -0.39 7.00
C PRO A 44 -0.35 -0.91 5.59
N TYR A 45 0.30 -0.37 4.55
CA TYR A 45 0.00 -0.69 3.16
C TYR A 45 0.65 -1.98 2.69
N PHE A 46 1.98 -2.08 2.78
CA PHE A 46 2.76 -3.25 2.41
C PHE A 46 3.86 -3.47 3.44
N TYR A 47 3.85 -4.59 4.14
CA TYR A 47 4.87 -4.92 5.14
C TYR A 47 4.91 -6.43 5.41
N THR A 48 5.91 -6.87 6.16
CA THR A 48 6.08 -8.26 6.55
C THR A 48 5.73 -8.43 8.03
N ASP A 49 4.84 -9.38 8.32
CA ASP A 49 4.57 -9.85 9.67
C ASP A 49 4.72 -11.37 9.73
N THR A 50 5.49 -11.87 10.70
CA THR A 50 5.75 -13.30 10.90
C THR A 50 6.15 -14.05 9.61
N ASP A 51 7.05 -13.45 8.82
CA ASP A 51 7.55 -13.94 7.53
C ASP A 51 6.52 -13.97 6.37
N GLU A 52 5.33 -13.38 6.56
CA GLU A 52 4.31 -13.26 5.52
C GLU A 52 4.09 -11.79 5.12
N TYR A 53 3.88 -11.54 3.83
CA TYR A 53 3.48 -10.23 3.37
C TYR A 53 2.05 -9.95 3.78
N THR A 54 1.81 -8.75 4.29
CA THR A 54 0.50 -8.29 4.78
C THR A 54 0.34 -6.79 4.55
N GLY A 55 -0.85 -6.28 4.80
CA GLY A 55 -1.17 -4.88 4.66
C GLY A 55 -2.28 -4.61 3.65
N ILE A 56 -2.75 -3.38 3.62
CA ILE A 56 -3.87 -2.94 2.79
C ILE A 56 -3.63 -3.28 1.32
N ASP A 57 -2.44 -2.95 0.80
CA ASP A 57 -2.10 -3.19 -0.60
C ASP A 57 -1.97 -4.68 -0.92
N VAL A 58 -1.48 -5.48 0.02
CA VAL A 58 -1.38 -6.94 -0.12
C VAL A 58 -2.76 -7.59 -0.16
N GLU A 59 -3.68 -7.16 0.71
CA GLU A 59 -5.05 -7.70 0.74
C GLU A 59 -5.84 -7.28 -0.50
N LEU A 60 -5.76 -6.01 -0.90
CA LEU A 60 -6.37 -5.52 -2.13
C LEU A 60 -5.83 -6.27 -3.36
N ALA A 61 -4.51 -6.45 -3.47
CA ALA A 61 -3.89 -7.16 -4.56
C ALA A 61 -4.29 -8.64 -4.60
N THR A 62 -4.36 -9.29 -3.44
CA THR A 62 -4.77 -10.69 -3.33
C THR A 62 -6.21 -10.88 -3.82
N GLU A 63 -7.13 -10.04 -3.38
CA GLU A 63 -8.53 -10.12 -3.80
C GLU A 63 -8.72 -9.73 -5.27
N ALA A 64 -8.04 -8.68 -5.74
CA ALA A 64 -8.10 -8.30 -7.16
C ALA A 64 -7.56 -9.41 -8.07
N CYS A 65 -6.40 -9.97 -7.74
CA CYS A 65 -5.83 -11.11 -8.47
C CYS A 65 -6.77 -12.31 -8.49
N ARG A 66 -7.41 -12.64 -7.36
CA ARG A 66 -8.40 -13.71 -7.28
C ARG A 66 -9.59 -13.48 -8.24
N ARG A 67 -10.11 -12.24 -8.32
CA ARG A 67 -11.20 -11.87 -9.23
C ARG A 67 -10.79 -11.94 -10.71
N MET A 68 -9.57 -11.54 -11.00
CA MET A 68 -9.00 -11.51 -12.35
C MET A 68 -8.47 -12.86 -12.82
N GLY A 69 -8.38 -13.88 -11.95
CA GLY A 69 -7.83 -15.19 -12.25
C GLY A 69 -6.31 -15.22 -12.33
N TYR A 70 -5.63 -14.40 -11.52
CA TYR A 70 -4.19 -14.40 -11.34
C TYR A 70 -3.78 -14.93 -9.96
N ARG A 71 -2.53 -15.35 -9.83
CA ARG A 71 -1.88 -15.66 -8.57
C ARG A 71 -0.89 -14.55 -8.22
N PRO A 72 -1.09 -13.80 -7.14
CA PRO A 72 -0.14 -12.76 -6.74
C PRO A 72 1.15 -13.38 -6.21
N VAL A 73 2.28 -12.78 -6.57
CA VAL A 73 3.61 -13.11 -6.04
C VAL A 73 4.22 -11.81 -5.54
N PHE A 74 4.34 -11.67 -4.23
CA PHE A 74 4.85 -10.44 -3.62
C PHE A 74 6.38 -10.48 -3.51
N VAL A 75 7.01 -9.35 -3.79
CA VAL A 75 8.47 -9.14 -3.72
C VAL A 75 8.74 -7.85 -2.96
N SER A 76 9.50 -7.94 -1.87
CA SER A 76 9.97 -6.75 -1.15
C SER A 76 11.09 -6.05 -1.92
N LEU A 77 10.97 -4.74 -2.04
CA LEU A 77 11.91 -3.86 -2.73
C LEU A 77 12.31 -2.69 -1.82
N ASP A 78 13.54 -2.23 -1.96
CA ASP A 78 13.89 -0.91 -1.43
C ASP A 78 13.19 0.18 -2.23
N LEU A 79 12.71 1.23 -1.56
CA LEU A 79 12.02 2.35 -2.21
C LEU A 79 12.84 2.95 -3.37
N GLU A 80 14.15 3.10 -3.19
CA GLU A 80 15.06 3.64 -4.20
C GLU A 80 15.22 2.73 -5.43
N ASN A 81 15.05 1.41 -5.26
CA ASN A 81 15.25 0.42 -6.31
C ASN A 81 13.98 0.03 -7.07
N ARG A 82 12.80 0.50 -6.64
CA ARG A 82 11.50 0.10 -7.20
C ARG A 82 11.38 0.36 -8.70
N ALA A 83 11.76 1.56 -9.16
CA ALA A 83 11.69 1.91 -10.58
C ALA A 83 12.61 1.03 -11.45
N LYS A 84 13.78 0.67 -10.93
CA LYS A 84 14.72 -0.22 -11.60
C LYS A 84 14.18 -1.65 -11.68
N ALA A 85 13.55 -2.16 -10.60
CA ALA A 85 12.95 -3.49 -10.57
C ALA A 85 11.81 -3.61 -11.57
N LEU A 86 10.99 -2.55 -11.71
CA LEU A 86 9.94 -2.49 -12.71
C LEU A 86 10.51 -2.43 -14.12
N SER A 87 11.50 -1.55 -14.38
CA SER A 87 12.05 -1.33 -15.72
C SER A 87 12.79 -2.56 -16.27
N ASN A 88 13.45 -3.34 -15.43
CA ASN A 88 14.18 -4.54 -15.84
C ASN A 88 13.31 -5.83 -15.86
N GLY A 89 12.03 -5.73 -15.48
CA GLY A 89 11.11 -6.86 -15.47
C GLY A 89 11.27 -7.82 -14.30
N SER A 90 11.94 -7.42 -13.22
CA SER A 90 11.98 -8.22 -11.99
C SER A 90 10.63 -8.31 -11.30
N VAL A 91 9.75 -7.32 -11.54
CA VAL A 91 8.35 -7.29 -11.12
C VAL A 91 7.49 -6.81 -12.29
N ASP A 92 6.23 -7.23 -12.33
CA ASP A 92 5.26 -6.83 -13.35
C ASP A 92 4.64 -5.47 -13.05
N CYS A 93 4.43 -5.18 -11.77
CA CYS A 93 3.89 -3.90 -11.31
C CYS A 93 4.45 -3.52 -9.94
N LEU A 94 4.28 -2.24 -9.59
CA LEU A 94 4.52 -1.71 -8.25
C LEU A 94 3.17 -1.42 -7.58
N TRP A 95 2.94 -2.00 -6.41
CA TRP A 95 1.75 -1.79 -5.61
C TRP A 95 2.14 -1.59 -4.14
N THR A 96 2.37 -0.35 -3.77
CA THR A 96 2.97 0.00 -2.47
C THR A 96 2.71 1.47 -2.09
N CYS A 97 1.45 1.85 -1.85
CA CYS A 97 1.09 3.23 -1.50
C CYS A 97 1.72 4.27 -2.48
N LEU A 98 1.74 3.93 -3.78
CA LEU A 98 2.41 4.75 -4.79
C LEU A 98 1.49 5.85 -5.30
N THR A 99 1.95 7.11 -5.15
CA THR A 99 1.22 8.28 -5.62
C THR A 99 1.27 8.41 -7.13
N MET A 100 0.09 8.61 -7.76
CA MET A 100 -0.05 8.88 -9.20
C MET A 100 0.24 10.34 -9.54
N ASP A 101 -0.10 11.26 -8.63
CA ASP A 101 -0.03 12.71 -8.86
C ASP A 101 1.40 13.16 -9.14
N GLY A 102 1.56 13.89 -10.26
CA GLY A 102 2.84 14.33 -10.78
C GLY A 102 3.64 13.28 -11.53
N ARG A 103 3.12 12.05 -11.65
CA ARG A 103 3.77 10.91 -12.34
C ARG A 103 2.87 10.24 -13.37
N GLU A 104 1.81 10.93 -13.80
CA GLU A 104 0.82 10.39 -14.73
C GLU A 104 1.47 9.89 -16.02
N ASP A 105 2.53 10.57 -16.45
CA ASP A 105 3.27 10.25 -17.67
C ASP A 105 4.44 9.29 -17.47
N GLU A 106 4.76 8.85 -16.25
CA GLU A 106 5.90 7.97 -15.98
C GLU A 106 5.56 6.48 -16.13
N TYR A 107 4.32 6.12 -15.90
CA TYR A 107 3.86 4.74 -15.83
C TYR A 107 2.56 4.51 -16.62
N THR A 108 2.26 3.25 -16.93
CA THR A 108 0.90 2.82 -17.23
C THR A 108 0.22 2.52 -15.88
N TRP A 109 -0.86 3.23 -15.57
CA TRP A 109 -1.49 3.17 -14.27
C TRP A 109 -2.78 2.35 -14.25
N ALA A 110 -2.98 1.57 -13.18
CA ALA A 110 -4.28 1.09 -12.77
C ALA A 110 -4.74 1.83 -11.50
N GLY A 111 -6.02 2.14 -11.41
CA GLY A 111 -6.60 2.92 -10.33
C GLY A 111 -7.08 4.31 -10.77
N PRO A 112 -7.22 5.30 -9.85
CA PRO A 112 -6.79 5.23 -8.46
C PRO A 112 -7.61 4.19 -7.66
N TYR A 113 -6.96 3.55 -6.68
CA TYR A 113 -7.62 2.58 -5.81
C TYR A 113 -7.89 3.10 -4.40
N LEU A 114 -7.10 4.06 -3.93
CA LEU A 114 -7.27 4.77 -2.67
C LEU A 114 -6.84 6.23 -2.82
N TYR A 115 -7.26 7.02 -1.85
CA TYR A 115 -6.80 8.37 -1.62
C TYR A 115 -6.10 8.44 -0.26
N THR A 116 -5.08 9.28 -0.16
CA THR A 116 -4.40 9.56 1.10
C THR A 116 -4.01 11.02 1.14
N ARG A 117 -3.66 11.52 2.31
CA ARG A 117 -3.11 12.87 2.45
C ARG A 117 -1.73 12.80 3.11
N ARG A 118 -0.89 13.74 2.75
CA ARG A 118 0.35 13.98 3.48
C ARG A 118 0.10 14.94 4.61
N VAL A 119 0.79 14.69 5.70
CA VAL A 119 0.68 15.49 6.91
C VAL A 119 2.07 15.74 7.48
N TYR A 120 2.19 16.84 8.22
CA TYR A 120 3.28 17.00 9.17
C TYR A 120 2.82 16.46 10.51
N VAL A 121 3.71 15.75 11.20
CA VAL A 121 3.52 15.35 12.58
C VAL A 121 4.52 16.10 13.44
N VAL A 122 4.03 16.74 14.47
CA VAL A 122 4.81 17.50 15.46
C VAL A 122 4.45 17.05 16.88
N PRO A 123 5.32 17.26 17.89
CA PRO A 123 4.94 17.08 19.27
C PRO A 123 3.70 17.91 19.63
N GLN A 124 2.87 17.41 20.55
CA GLN A 124 1.62 18.07 20.96
C GLN A 124 1.82 19.50 21.47
N ASP A 125 2.92 19.73 22.18
CA ASP A 125 3.32 21.01 22.79
C ASP A 125 4.18 21.87 21.85
N SER A 126 4.41 21.46 20.61
CA SER A 126 5.19 22.22 19.62
C SER A 126 4.56 23.58 19.34
N ALA A 127 5.41 24.59 19.18
CA ALA A 127 4.98 25.92 18.73
C ALA A 127 4.60 26.00 17.25
N ILE A 128 4.93 24.95 16.46
CA ILE A 128 4.59 24.87 15.03
C ILE A 128 3.10 24.65 14.88
N GLN A 129 2.36 25.59 14.30
CA GLN A 129 0.91 25.52 14.10
C GLN A 129 0.51 25.38 12.64
N SER A 130 1.41 25.76 11.73
CA SER A 130 1.18 25.71 10.29
C SER A 130 2.47 25.32 9.54
N ALA A 131 2.38 25.14 8.23
CA ALA A 131 3.53 24.84 7.37
C ALA A 131 4.55 25.99 7.36
N GLU A 132 4.11 27.23 7.48
CA GLU A 132 4.98 28.41 7.51
C GLU A 132 5.91 28.43 8.74
N ASP A 133 5.44 27.87 9.85
CA ASP A 133 6.22 27.80 11.10
C ASP A 133 7.40 26.79 11.01
N LEU A 134 7.46 26.02 9.92
CA LEU A 134 8.60 25.13 9.63
C LEU A 134 9.85 25.89 9.20
N ALA A 135 9.76 27.19 8.89
CA ALA A 135 10.93 28.01 8.57
C ALA A 135 11.95 27.98 9.70
N GLY A 136 13.19 27.60 9.36
CA GLY A 136 14.28 27.44 10.30
C GLY A 136 14.18 26.22 11.22
N LYS A 137 13.26 25.30 10.97
CA LYS A 137 13.07 24.05 11.71
C LYS A 137 13.81 22.89 11.05
N LYS A 138 13.93 21.79 11.79
CA LYS A 138 14.47 20.52 11.29
C LYS A 138 13.32 19.59 10.97
N VAL A 139 13.28 19.10 9.74
CA VAL A 139 12.20 18.22 9.26
C VAL A 139 12.79 16.90 8.80
N SER A 140 12.07 15.80 8.98
CA SER A 140 12.52 14.48 8.53
C SER A 140 11.52 13.78 7.64
N VAL A 141 12.04 12.96 6.73
CA VAL A 141 11.29 12.10 5.81
C VAL A 141 11.98 10.76 5.62
N GLN A 142 11.27 9.83 5.00
CA GLN A 142 11.86 8.56 4.57
C GLN A 142 12.52 8.72 3.19
N ALA A 143 13.69 8.09 3.03
CA ALA A 143 14.43 8.01 1.76
C ALA A 143 13.59 7.39 0.65
N GLY A 144 13.68 7.92 -0.58
CA GLY A 144 12.95 7.48 -1.75
C GLY A 144 11.43 7.72 -1.68
N SER A 145 10.94 8.43 -0.65
CA SER A 145 9.54 8.81 -0.55
C SER A 145 9.20 10.01 -1.45
N THR A 146 7.94 10.12 -1.86
CA THR A 146 7.46 11.30 -2.58
C THR A 146 7.61 12.58 -1.74
N SER A 147 7.62 12.48 -0.42
CA SER A 147 7.87 13.64 0.46
C SER A 147 9.31 14.15 0.31
N GLU A 148 10.28 13.26 0.14
CA GLU A 148 11.66 13.64 -0.18
C GLU A 148 11.77 14.27 -1.57
N GLU A 149 11.12 13.67 -2.58
CA GLU A 149 11.12 14.19 -3.96
C GLU A 149 10.57 15.61 -4.03
N LEU A 150 9.37 15.84 -3.47
CA LEU A 150 8.72 17.17 -3.44
C LEU A 150 9.62 18.24 -2.82
N MET A 151 10.43 17.85 -1.84
CA MET A 151 11.37 18.75 -1.22
C MET A 151 12.60 19.02 -2.07
N LEU A 152 13.20 17.97 -2.64
CA LEU A 152 14.36 18.11 -3.52
C LEU A 152 14.04 18.96 -4.76
N GLU A 153 12.81 18.88 -5.25
CA GLU A 153 12.31 19.66 -6.38
C GLU A 153 11.85 21.08 -6.00
N GLY A 154 11.82 21.40 -4.69
CA GLY A 154 11.40 22.71 -4.20
C GLY A 154 9.92 23.03 -4.44
N GLN A 155 9.08 22.01 -4.64
CA GLN A 155 7.66 22.19 -4.96
C GLN A 155 6.83 22.70 -3.79
N VAL A 156 7.37 22.61 -2.56
CA VAL A 156 6.67 23.04 -1.34
C VAL A 156 7.38 24.24 -0.76
N GLU A 157 6.83 25.43 -0.94
CA GLU A 157 7.44 26.68 -0.52
C GLU A 157 7.86 26.68 0.98
N ALA A 158 7.00 26.14 1.85
CA ALA A 158 7.26 26.06 3.28
C ALA A 158 8.51 25.22 3.59
N LEU A 159 8.73 24.12 2.83
CA LEU A 159 9.88 23.24 3.01
C LEU A 159 11.19 23.85 2.50
N ASN A 160 11.12 24.81 1.57
CA ASN A 160 12.31 25.51 1.07
C ASN A 160 12.98 26.42 2.13
N LYS A 161 12.30 26.65 3.25
CA LYS A 161 12.75 27.53 4.34
C LYS A 161 13.18 26.78 5.60
N VAL A 162 13.14 25.43 5.58
CA VAL A 162 13.62 24.63 6.73
C VAL A 162 15.15 24.73 6.88
N ASP A 163 15.63 24.66 8.12
CA ASP A 163 17.06 24.69 8.40
C ASP A 163 17.77 23.40 8.02
N THR A 164 17.16 22.29 8.37
CA THR A 164 17.72 20.96 8.12
C THR A 164 16.63 20.03 7.60
N PHE A 165 16.99 19.28 6.57
CA PHE A 165 16.17 18.19 6.07
C PHE A 165 16.89 16.87 6.30
N ALA A 166 16.37 16.07 7.19
CA ALA A 166 16.95 14.80 7.57
C ALA A 166 16.23 13.64 6.87
N VAL A 167 16.98 12.81 6.17
CA VAL A 167 16.47 11.65 5.44
C VAL A 167 16.89 10.38 6.17
N TYR A 168 15.93 9.49 6.43
CA TYR A 168 16.17 8.22 7.10
C TYR A 168 15.66 7.06 6.23
N GLN A 169 16.20 5.87 6.43
CA GLN A 169 15.87 4.72 5.58
C GLN A 169 14.47 4.15 5.86
N SER A 170 13.96 4.31 7.08
CA SER A 170 12.65 3.79 7.47
C SER A 170 11.79 4.83 8.18
N LEU A 171 10.46 4.68 8.11
CA LEU A 171 9.53 5.52 8.88
C LEU A 171 9.75 5.38 10.40
N GLY A 172 10.17 4.20 10.87
CA GLY A 172 10.51 4.00 12.27
C GLY A 172 11.65 4.90 12.72
N GLU A 173 12.69 5.05 11.91
CA GLU A 173 13.81 5.96 12.18
C GLU A 173 13.39 7.43 12.11
N VAL A 174 12.54 7.79 11.12
CA VAL A 174 11.94 9.14 11.00
C VAL A 174 11.18 9.49 12.29
N PHE A 175 10.31 8.59 12.77
CA PHE A 175 9.56 8.77 14.01
C PHE A 175 10.48 8.85 15.24
N MET A 176 11.49 7.98 15.33
CA MET A 176 12.43 8.00 16.44
C MET A 176 13.25 9.29 16.48
N ALA A 177 13.56 9.89 15.34
CA ALA A 177 14.23 11.18 15.28
C ALA A 177 13.34 12.30 15.85
N LEU A 178 12.05 12.32 15.48
CA LEU A 178 11.07 13.24 16.06
C LEU A 178 10.94 13.02 17.58
N ARG A 179 10.74 11.79 18.00
CA ARG A 179 10.54 11.44 19.40
C ARG A 179 11.72 11.80 20.30
N ARG A 180 12.94 11.75 19.77
CA ARG A 180 14.15 12.13 20.49
C ARG A 180 14.50 13.62 20.40
N GLY A 181 13.68 14.39 19.67
CA GLY A 181 13.92 15.83 19.48
C GLY A 181 15.11 16.15 18.56
N TYR A 182 15.52 15.20 17.71
CA TYR A 182 16.56 15.45 16.70
C TYR A 182 16.02 16.30 15.55
N VAL A 183 14.71 16.20 15.32
CA VAL A 183 13.96 17.00 14.36
C VAL A 183 12.70 17.57 15.04
N ASP A 184 12.14 18.63 14.46
CA ASP A 184 10.97 19.34 14.97
C ASP A 184 9.67 18.81 14.38
N ALA A 185 9.74 18.22 13.19
CA ALA A 185 8.60 17.63 12.47
C ALA A 185 9.02 16.44 11.61
N MET A 186 8.07 15.55 11.32
CA MET A 186 8.21 14.52 10.30
C MET A 186 7.09 14.63 9.27
N ILE A 187 7.34 14.15 8.03
CA ILE A 187 6.39 14.18 6.92
C ILE A 187 6.18 12.78 6.37
N GLY A 188 4.92 12.45 6.04
CA GLY A 188 4.56 11.21 5.38
C GLY A 188 3.06 11.12 5.14
N HIS A 189 2.62 9.98 4.62
CA HIS A 189 1.21 9.67 4.50
C HIS A 189 0.59 9.48 5.89
N GLU A 190 -0.56 10.10 6.13
CA GLU A 190 -1.23 10.09 7.44
C GLU A 190 -1.45 8.68 7.98
N GLY A 191 -1.99 7.77 7.16
CA GLY A 191 -2.22 6.39 7.57
C GLY A 191 -0.95 5.65 8.03
N ALA A 192 0.19 5.91 7.37
CA ALA A 192 1.46 5.31 7.76
C ALA A 192 2.04 5.93 9.03
N LEU A 193 1.92 7.25 9.22
CA LEU A 193 2.41 7.93 10.41
C LEU A 193 1.56 7.62 11.65
N LYS A 194 0.27 7.34 11.46
CA LYS A 194 -0.68 7.02 12.50
C LYS A 194 -0.24 5.80 13.33
N ILE A 195 0.31 4.77 12.71
CA ILE A 195 0.82 3.57 13.40
C ILE A 195 1.82 3.91 14.51
N TYR A 196 2.66 4.91 14.27
CA TYR A 196 3.68 5.31 15.25
C TYR A 196 3.12 6.24 16.32
N THR A 197 2.26 7.19 15.93
CA THR A 197 1.74 8.21 16.85
C THR A 197 0.67 7.63 17.79
N GLU A 198 -0.12 6.66 17.37
CA GLU A 198 -1.11 6.00 18.22
C GLU A 198 -0.51 5.15 19.35
N GLN A 199 0.77 4.79 19.24
CA GLN A 199 1.49 4.16 20.35
C GLN A 199 1.73 5.13 21.52
N TYR A 200 1.55 6.44 21.28
CA TYR A 200 1.80 7.52 22.27
C TYR A 200 0.62 8.52 22.24
N PRO A 201 -0.56 8.12 22.73
CA PRO A 201 -1.76 8.93 22.66
C PRO A 201 -1.58 10.30 23.30
N GLY A 202 -1.90 11.37 22.58
CA GLY A 202 -1.83 12.74 23.06
C GLY A 202 -0.42 13.37 23.05
N GLU A 203 0.62 12.65 22.61
CA GLU A 203 1.97 13.20 22.54
C GLU A 203 2.25 13.93 21.23
N TYR A 204 1.46 13.67 20.17
CA TYR A 204 1.64 14.21 18.83
C TYR A 204 0.36 14.80 18.27
N ARG A 205 0.50 15.71 17.31
CA ARG A 205 -0.61 16.23 16.52
C ARG A 205 -0.22 16.36 15.06
N TYR A 206 -1.24 16.35 14.22
CA TYR A 206 -1.13 16.44 12.78
C TYR A 206 -1.40 17.85 12.32
N LEU A 207 -0.59 18.34 11.39
CA LEU A 207 -0.85 19.57 10.65
C LEU A 207 -1.13 19.18 9.21
N ALA A 208 -2.22 19.74 8.66
CA ALA A 208 -2.49 19.56 7.25
C ALA A 208 -1.35 20.19 6.44
N MET A 209 -0.87 19.44 5.46
CA MET A 209 -0.11 20.05 4.38
C MET A 209 -1.14 20.62 3.42
N ASP A 210 -0.93 21.83 2.93
CA ASP A 210 -1.69 22.40 1.81
C ASP A 210 -1.47 21.64 0.49
N LEU A 211 -0.91 20.46 0.61
CA LEU A 211 -0.55 19.59 -0.48
C LEU A 211 -1.45 18.36 -0.54
N ILE A 212 -2.37 18.47 -1.45
CA ILE A 212 -2.79 17.43 -2.35
C ILE A 212 -3.12 16.10 -1.66
N ARG A 213 -4.39 15.81 -1.64
CA ARG A 213 -4.86 14.44 -1.63
C ARG A 213 -4.08 13.69 -2.68
N SER A 214 -3.37 12.65 -2.29
CA SER A 214 -2.63 11.81 -3.20
C SER A 214 -3.53 10.67 -3.66
N ARG A 215 -3.67 10.53 -4.97
CA ARG A 215 -4.27 9.36 -5.60
C ARG A 215 -3.27 8.22 -5.57
N LEU A 216 -3.63 7.09 -5.02
CA LEU A 216 -2.79 5.88 -5.03
C LEU A 216 -3.16 5.00 -6.21
N GLY A 217 -2.16 4.54 -6.94
CA GLY A 217 -2.32 3.67 -8.09
C GLY A 217 -1.33 2.52 -8.12
N VAL A 218 -1.60 1.56 -8.99
CA VAL A 218 -0.71 0.45 -9.32
C VAL A 218 0.04 0.81 -10.60
N ALA A 219 1.37 0.84 -10.55
CA ALA A 219 2.21 1.26 -11.65
C ALA A 219 2.74 0.07 -12.44
N PHE A 220 2.49 0.04 -13.73
CA PHE A 220 3.11 -0.84 -14.71
C PHE A 220 4.15 -0.06 -15.55
N ARG A 221 5.03 -0.75 -16.26
CA ARG A 221 5.95 -0.07 -17.19
C ARG A 221 5.16 0.75 -18.22
N LYS A 222 5.63 1.95 -18.48
CA LYS A 222 4.99 2.86 -19.43
C LYS A 222 4.82 2.23 -20.81
N GLY A 223 3.59 2.28 -21.33
CA GLY A 223 3.23 1.73 -22.64
C GLY A 223 3.16 0.20 -22.67
N GLU A 224 3.23 -0.46 -21.53
CA GLU A 224 3.07 -1.91 -21.41
C GLU A 224 1.88 -2.25 -20.50
N ASN A 225 1.32 -3.44 -20.70
CA ASN A 225 0.23 -3.99 -19.85
C ASN A 225 -1.04 -3.10 -19.80
N GLU A 226 -1.34 -2.31 -20.82
CA GLU A 226 -2.49 -1.39 -20.82
C GLU A 226 -3.84 -2.12 -20.59
N GLU A 227 -4.02 -3.30 -21.21
CA GLU A 227 -5.24 -4.11 -21.02
C GLU A 227 -5.33 -4.63 -19.58
N LEU A 228 -4.24 -5.11 -19.01
CA LEU A 228 -4.18 -5.58 -17.63
C LEU A 228 -4.41 -4.44 -16.63
N ALA A 229 -3.83 -3.27 -16.88
CA ALA A 229 -4.04 -2.08 -16.07
C ALA A 229 -5.51 -1.61 -16.10
N ALA A 230 -6.14 -1.65 -17.27
CA ALA A 230 -7.56 -1.34 -17.41
C ALA A 230 -8.46 -2.36 -16.71
N GLN A 231 -8.16 -3.66 -16.85
CA GLN A 231 -8.88 -4.73 -16.15
C GLN A 231 -8.74 -4.59 -14.63
N LEU A 232 -7.52 -4.32 -14.15
CA LEU A 232 -7.28 -4.10 -12.72
C LEU A 232 -8.02 -2.86 -12.20
N THR A 233 -8.04 -1.77 -12.96
CA THR A 233 -8.80 -0.56 -12.61
C THR A 233 -10.29 -0.87 -12.43
N GLN A 234 -10.88 -1.61 -13.37
CA GLN A 234 -12.29 -2.03 -13.27
C GLN A 234 -12.52 -2.91 -12.05
N THR A 235 -11.64 -3.90 -11.81
CA THR A 235 -11.75 -4.81 -10.66
C THR A 235 -11.68 -4.04 -9.33
N LEU A 236 -10.78 -3.07 -9.21
CA LEU A 236 -10.64 -2.22 -8.02
C LEU A 236 -11.88 -1.35 -7.80
N GLN A 237 -12.49 -0.84 -8.87
CA GLN A 237 -13.74 -0.11 -8.80
C GLN A 237 -14.89 -1.02 -8.33
N GLU A 238 -15.02 -2.23 -8.86
CA GLU A 238 -16.00 -3.23 -8.40
C GLU A 238 -15.81 -3.57 -6.91
N MET A 239 -14.56 -3.68 -6.44
CA MET A 239 -14.25 -3.91 -5.01
C MET A 239 -14.65 -2.72 -4.14
N THR A 240 -14.60 -1.51 -4.66
CA THR A 240 -15.10 -0.32 -3.96
C THR A 240 -16.62 -0.33 -3.90
N GLU A 241 -17.29 -0.61 -5.02
CA GLU A 241 -18.76 -0.60 -5.14
C GLU A 241 -19.43 -1.69 -4.28
N ASP A 242 -18.83 -2.88 -4.16
CA ASP A 242 -19.36 -3.98 -3.36
C ASP A 242 -18.96 -3.94 -1.88
N GLY A 243 -18.17 -2.93 -1.48
CA GLY A 243 -17.74 -2.70 -0.10
C GLY A 243 -16.52 -3.51 0.35
N THR A 244 -15.91 -4.31 -0.51
CA THR A 244 -14.71 -5.09 -0.18
C THR A 244 -13.56 -4.19 0.25
N THR A 245 -13.30 -3.12 -0.50
CA THR A 245 -12.24 -2.17 -0.16
C THR A 245 -12.50 -1.48 1.19
N ALA A 246 -13.76 -1.10 1.46
CA ALA A 246 -14.14 -0.50 2.74
C ALA A 246 -13.86 -1.45 3.93
N GLN A 247 -14.22 -2.72 3.80
CA GLN A 247 -13.94 -3.72 4.84
C GLN A 247 -12.45 -3.88 5.13
N ILE A 248 -11.62 -3.88 4.08
CA ILE A 248 -10.16 -3.94 4.26
C ILE A 248 -9.66 -2.70 5.01
N LEU A 249 -10.07 -1.49 4.61
CA LEU A 249 -9.66 -0.25 5.28
C LEU A 249 -10.05 -0.21 6.77
N GLU A 250 -11.26 -0.67 7.09
CA GLU A 250 -11.77 -0.74 8.47
C GLU A 250 -10.91 -1.65 9.37
N GLN A 251 -10.39 -2.76 8.84
CA GLN A 251 -9.50 -3.67 9.58
C GLN A 251 -8.20 -2.98 10.01
N TYR A 252 -7.73 -2.01 9.21
CA TYR A 252 -6.53 -1.22 9.49
C TYR A 252 -6.83 0.11 10.20
N GLY A 253 -8.09 0.34 10.60
CA GLY A 253 -8.51 1.55 11.32
C GLY A 253 -8.42 2.84 10.49
N LEU A 254 -8.43 2.74 9.16
CA LEU A 254 -8.46 3.90 8.28
C LEU A 254 -9.88 4.40 8.06
N ASP A 255 -10.03 5.71 7.91
CA ASP A 255 -11.30 6.35 7.58
C ASP A 255 -11.70 6.03 6.14
N VAL A 256 -12.84 5.33 6.00
CA VAL A 256 -13.34 4.85 4.70
C VAL A 256 -13.68 6.03 3.78
N GLU A 257 -14.39 7.04 4.30
CA GLU A 257 -14.80 8.20 3.51
C GLU A 257 -13.59 8.98 2.97
N GLN A 258 -12.60 9.19 3.82
CA GLN A 258 -11.38 9.88 3.43
C GLN A 258 -10.53 9.09 2.44
N ASN A 259 -10.43 7.77 2.61
CA ASN A 259 -9.51 6.96 1.82
C ASN A 259 -10.14 6.41 0.52
N LEU A 260 -11.46 6.27 0.42
CA LEU A 260 -12.13 5.87 -0.83
C LEU A 260 -12.54 7.06 -1.70
N TYR A 261 -13.05 8.12 -1.07
CA TYR A 261 -13.65 9.24 -1.82
C TYR A 261 -12.84 10.54 -1.70
N GLY A 262 -11.73 10.49 -0.98
CA GLY A 262 -10.86 11.63 -0.76
C GLY A 262 -11.41 12.61 0.29
N GLY A 263 -12.49 12.28 0.99
CA GLY A 263 -13.17 13.16 1.94
C GLY A 263 -13.91 14.33 1.26
N THR A 264 -14.79 14.97 1.97
CA THR A 264 -15.36 16.29 1.58
C THR A 264 -14.36 17.38 1.90
N GLU A 265 -14.27 18.40 1.03
CA GLU A 265 -13.50 19.64 1.27
C GLU A 265 -13.97 20.36 2.53
#